data_298644b9284003661380a92cd2585808
#
_entry.id   298644b9284003661380a92cd2585808
#
_cell.length_a   1.000
_cell.length_b   1.000
_cell.length_c   1.000
_cell.angle_alpha   90.00
_cell.angle_beta   90.00
_cell.angle_gamma   90.00
#
_symmetry.space_group_name_H-M   'P 1'
#
loop_
_entity.id
_entity.type
_entity.pdbx_description
1 polymer ?
#
loop_
_entity_poly.entity_id
_entity_poly.type
_entity_poly.pdbx_seq_one_letter_code
_entity_poly.pdbx_strand_id
1 'polypeptide(L)'
;EVVDVVIAWLLGNGLPKQNIIIWDRFDMMLKDAGYTPERFPGIKIEGLQTMVEKLPEGDNADHSAWLDKDGNHISAGNFDQDVYYWADVEGPKDLPYLNQHVFNGKYSYFGKLVTQKLTKIINIPVFKNTGNGVSMATKNLGYGAICNTNRLHTPLFFDVCTEVLAFPALRDKLVLNIIDGLRGQYEGGPMPAAQFVYDYNSLFLATDPFAADSVGHELMVQKRKEMGIKVNEHPRYTEYLRYAERLGLGVVDPAKVQVRHV
;
A
#
# COMPACT_ATOMS: atom_id res chain seq x y z
N GLU A 1 -10.92 -12.73 -4.78
CA GLU A 1 -12.10 -13.19 -3.98
C GLU A 1 -12.59 -12.12 -3.00
N VAL A 2 -11.72 -11.55 -2.12
CA VAL A 2 -12.16 -10.51 -1.15
C VAL A 2 -12.79 -9.31 -1.85
N VAL A 3 -12.14 -8.78 -2.89
CA VAL A 3 -12.65 -7.64 -3.67
C VAL A 3 -14.00 -7.94 -4.32
N ASP A 4 -14.20 -9.17 -4.83
CA ASP A 4 -15.49 -9.56 -5.44
C ASP A 4 -16.63 -9.49 -4.42
N VAL A 5 -16.38 -9.97 -3.19
CA VAL A 5 -17.37 -9.93 -2.10
C VAL A 5 -17.67 -8.49 -1.69
N VAL A 6 -16.64 -7.65 -1.55
CA VAL A 6 -16.81 -6.22 -1.20
C VAL A 6 -17.63 -5.50 -2.27
N ILE A 7 -17.32 -5.72 -3.55
CA ILE A 7 -18.08 -5.12 -4.65
C ILE A 7 -19.52 -5.60 -4.65
N ALA A 8 -19.75 -6.91 -4.51
CA ALA A 8 -21.10 -7.46 -4.45
C ALA A 8 -21.91 -6.84 -3.29
N TRP A 9 -21.28 -6.67 -2.13
CA TRP A 9 -21.92 -6.03 -0.98
C TRP A 9 -22.23 -4.54 -1.24
N LEU A 10 -21.32 -3.79 -1.82
CA LEU A 10 -21.52 -2.37 -2.15
C LEU A 10 -22.69 -2.21 -3.14
N LEU A 11 -22.72 -3.02 -4.20
CA LEU A 11 -23.78 -3.01 -5.20
C LEU A 11 -25.14 -3.42 -4.60
N GLY A 12 -25.14 -4.47 -3.76
CA GLY A 12 -26.33 -4.94 -3.06
C GLY A 12 -26.93 -3.92 -2.10
N ASN A 13 -26.10 -2.98 -1.61
CA ASN A 13 -26.52 -1.86 -0.77
C ASN A 13 -26.76 -0.57 -1.58
N GLY A 14 -26.87 -0.65 -2.89
CA GLY A 14 -27.32 0.45 -3.74
C GLY A 14 -26.23 1.41 -4.21
N LEU A 15 -24.94 1.11 -4.00
CA LEU A 15 -23.87 1.94 -4.56
C LEU A 15 -23.75 1.70 -6.07
N PRO A 16 -23.91 2.73 -6.94
CA PRO A 16 -23.82 2.55 -8.38
C PRO A 16 -22.40 2.16 -8.82
N LYS A 17 -22.29 1.28 -9.82
CA LYS A 17 -21.00 0.81 -10.37
C LYS A 17 -20.04 1.93 -10.75
N GLN A 18 -20.54 2.99 -11.36
CA GLN A 18 -19.76 4.15 -11.79
C GLN A 18 -19.14 4.93 -10.61
N ASN A 19 -19.62 4.69 -9.39
CA ASN A 19 -19.07 5.29 -8.16
C ASN A 19 -18.05 4.39 -7.47
N ILE A 20 -17.73 3.24 -8.06
CA ILE A 20 -16.73 2.31 -7.55
C ILE A 20 -15.49 2.38 -8.42
N ILE A 21 -14.34 2.52 -7.80
CA ILE A 21 -13.02 2.48 -8.45
C ILE A 21 -12.17 1.42 -7.75
N ILE A 22 -11.69 0.44 -8.50
CA ILE A 22 -10.62 -0.45 -8.05
C ILE A 22 -9.30 0.22 -8.42
N TRP A 23 -8.43 0.41 -7.45
CA TRP A 23 -7.17 1.09 -7.70
C TRP A 23 -6.00 0.48 -6.94
N ASP A 24 -4.83 0.63 -7.51
CA ASP A 24 -3.54 0.36 -6.88
C ASP A 24 -2.53 1.36 -7.42
N ARG A 25 -1.31 1.26 -6.97
CA ARG A 25 -0.24 2.12 -7.46
C ARG A 25 0.05 1.91 -8.94
N PHE A 26 0.05 0.66 -9.43
CA PHE A 26 0.49 0.30 -10.77
C PHE A 26 -0.59 -0.40 -11.59
N ASP A 27 -0.89 0.12 -12.79
CA ASP A 27 -1.86 -0.47 -13.72
C ASP A 27 -1.49 -1.92 -14.08
N MET A 28 -0.22 -2.18 -14.35
CA MET A 28 0.25 -3.51 -14.72
C MET A 28 -0.03 -4.52 -13.60
N MET A 29 0.25 -4.16 -12.35
CA MET A 29 0.01 -5.03 -11.21
C MET A 29 -1.47 -5.32 -10.98
N LEU A 30 -2.35 -4.35 -11.24
CA LEU A 30 -3.80 -4.59 -11.23
C LEU A 30 -4.20 -5.63 -12.28
N LYS A 31 -3.71 -5.48 -13.50
CA LYS A 31 -3.97 -6.41 -14.60
C LYS A 31 -3.44 -7.82 -14.29
N ASP A 32 -2.20 -7.94 -13.81
CA ASP A 32 -1.58 -9.21 -13.44
C ASP A 32 -2.34 -9.91 -12.30
N ALA A 33 -2.90 -9.14 -11.37
CA ALA A 33 -3.76 -9.65 -10.31
C ALA A 33 -5.20 -9.99 -10.77
N GLY A 34 -5.48 -9.81 -12.07
CA GLY A 34 -6.77 -10.14 -12.68
C GLY A 34 -7.87 -9.08 -12.46
N TYR A 35 -7.50 -7.87 -12.09
CA TYR A 35 -8.43 -6.74 -12.04
C TYR A 35 -8.51 -6.12 -13.45
N THR A 36 -9.49 -6.55 -14.21
CA THR A 36 -9.69 -6.11 -15.61
C THR A 36 -11.11 -5.62 -15.85
N PRO A 37 -11.33 -4.75 -16.86
CA PRO A 37 -12.67 -4.28 -17.23
C PRO A 37 -13.63 -5.41 -17.60
N GLU A 38 -13.10 -6.51 -18.14
CA GLU A 38 -13.91 -7.69 -18.51
C GLU A 38 -14.42 -8.41 -17.27
N ARG A 39 -13.61 -8.50 -16.21
CA ARG A 39 -14.02 -9.10 -14.94
C ARG A 39 -14.94 -8.20 -14.12
N PHE A 40 -14.75 -6.89 -14.20
CA PHE A 40 -15.53 -5.91 -13.44
C PHE A 40 -16.24 -4.90 -14.37
N PRO A 41 -17.21 -5.35 -15.19
CA PRO A 41 -17.83 -4.50 -16.20
C PRO A 41 -18.60 -3.32 -15.57
N GLY A 42 -18.23 -2.11 -16.00
CA GLY A 42 -18.85 -0.86 -15.53
C GLY A 42 -18.23 -0.31 -14.23
N ILE A 43 -17.21 -0.97 -13.67
CA ILE A 43 -16.40 -0.46 -12.56
C ILE A 43 -15.09 0.08 -13.15
N LYS A 44 -14.67 1.23 -12.69
CA LYS A 44 -13.41 1.81 -13.13
C LYS A 44 -12.22 1.10 -12.47
N ILE A 45 -11.21 0.77 -13.26
CA ILE A 45 -9.95 0.22 -12.77
C ILE A 45 -8.86 1.22 -13.14
N GLU A 46 -8.10 1.71 -12.17
CA GLU A 46 -7.13 2.79 -12.38
C GLU A 46 -5.90 2.58 -11.51
N GLY A 47 -4.71 2.47 -12.12
CA GLY A 47 -3.43 2.63 -11.43
C GLY A 47 -3.03 4.09 -11.35
N LEU A 48 -2.27 4.45 -10.32
CA LEU A 48 -1.69 5.79 -10.26
C LEU A 48 -0.56 5.95 -11.27
N GLN A 49 0.12 4.86 -11.58
CA GLN A 49 1.27 4.83 -12.48
C GLN A 49 1.15 3.69 -13.48
N THR A 50 1.50 3.98 -14.72
CA THR A 50 1.57 2.98 -15.79
C THR A 50 3.01 2.48 -15.92
N MET A 51 3.22 1.16 -15.80
CA MET A 51 4.50 0.52 -16.07
C MET A 51 4.48 -0.15 -17.44
N VAL A 52 5.51 0.03 -18.22
CA VAL A 52 5.73 -0.69 -19.47
C VAL A 52 6.76 -1.82 -19.29
N GLU A 53 6.49 -2.94 -19.92
CA GLU A 53 7.39 -4.11 -19.87
C GLU A 53 8.67 -3.90 -20.68
N LYS A 54 8.64 -3.06 -21.70
CA LYS A 54 9.79 -2.73 -22.55
C LYS A 54 9.93 -1.22 -22.69
N LEU A 55 11.14 -0.76 -22.44
CA LEU A 55 11.53 0.60 -22.78
C LEU A 55 11.65 0.76 -24.30
N PRO A 56 11.35 1.94 -24.86
CA PRO A 56 11.74 2.27 -26.23
C PRO A 56 13.24 2.03 -26.43
N GLU A 57 13.63 1.61 -27.65
CA GLU A 57 15.06 1.45 -27.99
C GLU A 57 15.79 2.78 -27.73
N GLY A 58 16.88 2.70 -26.95
CA GLY A 58 17.71 3.86 -26.60
C GLY A 58 17.60 4.34 -25.15
N ASP A 59 16.61 3.89 -24.40
CA ASP A 59 16.56 4.12 -22.97
C ASP A 59 17.32 3.03 -22.20
N ASN A 60 18.01 3.44 -21.14
CA ASN A 60 18.74 2.49 -20.30
C ASN A 60 17.79 1.48 -19.65
N ALA A 61 18.07 0.22 -19.84
CA ALA A 61 17.22 -0.91 -19.50
C ALA A 61 16.86 -1.08 -18.02
N ASP A 62 17.44 -0.31 -17.12
CA ASP A 62 17.20 -0.41 -15.67
C ASP A 62 15.99 0.39 -15.20
N HIS A 63 15.25 0.96 -16.12
CA HIS A 63 14.19 1.88 -15.76
C HIS A 63 12.85 1.30 -16.16
N SER A 64 12.05 0.98 -15.17
CA SER A 64 10.61 1.01 -15.34
C SER A 64 10.28 2.42 -15.86
N ALA A 65 10.23 2.58 -17.17
CA ALA A 65 9.72 3.79 -17.76
C ALA A 65 8.25 3.88 -17.37
N TRP A 66 7.95 4.87 -16.64
CA TRP A 66 6.61 5.20 -16.24
C TRP A 66 5.99 5.93 -17.43
N LEU A 67 5.19 5.21 -18.19
CA LEU A 67 4.48 5.79 -19.32
C LEU A 67 2.98 5.77 -19.03
N ASP A 68 2.28 6.78 -19.54
CA ASP A 68 0.84 6.75 -19.60
C ASP A 68 0.36 5.77 -20.72
N LYS A 69 -0.96 5.59 -20.82
CA LYS A 69 -1.57 4.73 -21.84
C LYS A 69 -1.21 5.15 -23.28
N ASP A 70 -0.78 6.36 -23.48
CA ASP A 70 -0.44 6.97 -24.78
C ASP A 70 1.07 6.92 -25.07
N GLY A 71 1.84 6.28 -24.18
CA GLY A 71 3.29 6.11 -24.32
C GLY A 71 4.10 7.32 -23.88
N ASN A 72 3.49 8.30 -23.24
CA ASN A 72 4.23 9.44 -22.68
C ASN A 72 4.73 9.11 -21.29
N HIS A 73 5.90 9.61 -20.93
CA HIS A 73 6.35 9.52 -19.53
C HIS A 73 5.24 10.01 -18.61
N ILE A 74 5.04 9.30 -17.47
CA ILE A 74 4.02 9.69 -16.50
C ILE A 74 4.18 11.15 -16.22
N SER A 75 3.27 11.86 -16.83
CA SER A 75 3.21 13.28 -16.66
C SER A 75 2.80 13.59 -15.22
N ALA A 76 3.17 14.75 -14.76
CA ALA A 76 2.59 15.41 -13.61
C ALA A 76 1.05 15.32 -13.57
N GLY A 77 0.42 14.94 -14.70
CA GLY A 77 -1.02 14.80 -14.85
C GLY A 77 -1.70 13.85 -13.88
N ASN A 78 -1.05 12.76 -13.48
CA ASN A 78 -1.64 11.74 -12.56
C ASN A 78 -1.46 12.09 -11.08
N PHE A 79 -0.58 13.04 -10.78
CA PHE A 79 -0.22 13.39 -9.40
C PHE A 79 -0.58 14.84 -9.10
N ASP A 80 -0.95 15.06 -7.86
CA ASP A 80 -1.32 16.36 -7.33
C ASP A 80 -0.06 17.06 -6.82
N GLN A 81 0.39 18.05 -7.56
CA GLN A 81 1.64 18.76 -7.24
C GLN A 81 1.49 19.69 -6.04
N ASP A 82 0.28 19.97 -5.61
CA ASP A 82 -0.01 20.79 -4.44
C ASP A 82 -0.09 19.96 -3.15
N VAL A 83 -0.17 18.61 -3.28
CA VAL A 83 -0.26 17.68 -2.13
C VAL A 83 0.87 16.68 -2.21
N TYR A 84 1.84 16.81 -1.31
CA TYR A 84 3.03 15.98 -1.32
C TYR A 84 3.53 15.66 0.10
N TYR A 85 4.16 14.51 0.22
CA TYR A 85 5.00 14.16 1.34
C TYR A 85 6.44 14.59 1.03
N TRP A 86 7.03 15.39 1.91
CA TRP A 86 8.41 15.81 1.79
C TRP A 86 9.30 15.08 2.79
N ALA A 87 10.45 14.60 2.34
CA ALA A 87 11.47 14.05 3.22
C ALA A 87 12.86 14.36 2.66
N ASP A 88 13.77 14.78 3.54
CA ASP A 88 15.16 15.10 3.18
C ASP A 88 15.97 13.83 2.94
N VAL A 89 15.52 13.04 1.98
CA VAL A 89 16.13 11.76 1.61
C VAL A 89 16.20 11.66 0.11
N GLU A 90 17.40 11.42 -0.40
CA GLU A 90 17.67 11.09 -1.79
C GLU A 90 18.51 9.82 -1.83
N GLY A 91 18.11 8.85 -2.62
CA GLY A 91 18.89 7.63 -2.83
C GLY A 91 19.95 7.83 -3.90
N PRO A 92 21.18 7.35 -3.72
CA PRO A 92 22.20 7.38 -4.78
C PRO A 92 21.75 6.68 -6.07
N LYS A 93 20.84 5.71 -5.94
CA LYS A 93 20.23 5.00 -7.07
C LYS A 93 19.15 5.81 -7.77
N ASP A 94 18.69 6.90 -7.15
CA ASP A 94 17.63 7.75 -7.72
C ASP A 94 18.22 8.84 -8.64
N LEU A 95 19.54 9.07 -8.58
CA LEU A 95 20.21 10.02 -9.46
C LEU A 95 19.97 9.77 -10.96
N PRO A 96 20.00 8.52 -11.48
CA PRO A 96 19.63 8.25 -12.85
C PRO A 96 18.16 8.57 -13.18
N TYR A 97 17.29 8.46 -12.18
CA TYR A 97 15.86 8.80 -12.30
C TYR A 97 15.60 10.30 -12.28
N LEU A 98 16.51 11.08 -11.72
CA LEU A 98 16.36 12.54 -11.61
C LEU A 98 16.18 13.21 -12.98
N ASN A 99 16.75 12.65 -14.04
CA ASN A 99 16.66 13.19 -15.37
C ASN A 99 15.47 12.66 -16.18
N GLN A 100 14.83 11.58 -15.71
CA GLN A 100 13.79 10.87 -16.47
C GLN A 100 12.40 10.98 -15.84
N HIS A 101 12.30 11.37 -14.57
CA HIS A 101 11.03 11.43 -13.85
C HIS A 101 10.78 12.83 -13.32
N VAL A 102 9.59 13.34 -13.59
CA VAL A 102 9.08 14.58 -12.98
C VAL A 102 8.99 14.45 -11.45
N PHE A 103 9.07 13.23 -10.92
CA PHE A 103 8.86 12.87 -9.52
C PHE A 103 10.13 12.32 -8.88
N ASN A 104 11.12 13.14 -8.78
CA ASN A 104 12.39 12.82 -8.15
C ASN A 104 12.71 13.82 -7.02
N GLY A 105 13.86 13.66 -6.41
CA GLY A 105 14.27 14.52 -5.30
C GLY A 105 13.51 14.22 -4.02
N LYS A 106 13.23 15.25 -3.25
CA LYS A 106 12.69 15.15 -1.89
C LYS A 106 11.17 15.12 -1.78
N TYR A 107 10.47 15.10 -2.92
CA TYR A 107 9.01 15.18 -3.00
C TYR A 107 8.40 13.85 -3.41
N SER A 108 7.31 13.48 -2.76
CA SER A 108 6.48 12.32 -3.11
C SER A 108 5.03 12.80 -3.20
N TYR A 109 4.57 13.03 -4.41
CA TYR A 109 3.25 13.60 -4.69
C TYR A 109 2.17 12.53 -4.53
N PHE A 110 1.02 12.93 -3.99
CA PHE A 110 -0.16 12.06 -3.94
C PHE A 110 -0.80 11.91 -5.32
N GLY A 111 -1.35 10.74 -5.59
CA GLY A 111 -2.16 10.56 -6.81
C GLY A 111 -3.42 11.43 -6.78
N LYS A 112 -3.74 12.11 -7.90
CA LYS A 112 -4.98 12.89 -8.05
C LYS A 112 -6.23 12.06 -7.80
N LEU A 113 -6.15 10.75 -8.08
CA LEU A 113 -7.22 9.83 -7.73
C LEU A 113 -7.57 9.97 -6.23
N VAL A 114 -6.55 9.92 -5.37
CA VAL A 114 -6.69 9.99 -3.92
C VAL A 114 -7.11 11.38 -3.44
N THR A 115 -6.49 12.43 -3.96
CA THR A 115 -6.73 13.80 -3.48
C THR A 115 -8.04 14.40 -4.00
N GLN A 116 -8.42 14.11 -5.26
CA GLN A 116 -9.48 14.81 -5.98
C GLN A 116 -10.70 13.96 -6.30
N LYS A 117 -10.57 12.63 -6.47
CA LYS A 117 -11.68 11.80 -6.95
C LYS A 117 -12.33 10.96 -5.85
N LEU A 118 -11.52 10.26 -5.04
CA LEU A 118 -12.05 9.38 -4.00
C LEU A 118 -12.64 10.18 -2.84
N THR A 119 -13.83 9.78 -2.42
CA THR A 119 -14.48 10.32 -1.21
C THR A 119 -14.35 9.37 -0.02
N LYS A 120 -14.30 8.06 -0.28
CA LYS A 120 -14.09 7.01 0.72
C LYS A 120 -13.14 5.96 0.18
N ILE A 121 -12.36 5.36 1.07
CA ILE A 121 -11.39 4.32 0.76
C ILE A 121 -11.66 3.10 1.62
N ILE A 122 -11.83 1.95 0.98
CA ILE A 122 -11.72 0.63 1.61
C ILE A 122 -10.36 0.07 1.22
N ASN A 123 -9.52 -0.18 2.20
CA ASN A 123 -8.16 -0.68 2.00
C ASN A 123 -8.16 -2.20 2.10
N ILE A 124 -7.67 -2.90 1.08
CA ILE A 124 -7.68 -4.37 1.02
C ILE A 124 -6.25 -4.91 0.81
N PRO A 125 -5.39 -4.84 1.82
CA PRO A 125 -4.03 -5.35 1.74
C PRO A 125 -3.96 -6.86 1.97
N VAL A 126 -2.90 -7.48 1.45
CA VAL A 126 -2.55 -8.86 1.76
C VAL A 126 -1.70 -8.91 3.04
N PHE A 127 -1.96 -9.89 3.89
CA PHE A 127 -1.18 -10.15 5.09
C PHE A 127 0.20 -10.73 4.75
N LYS A 128 1.24 -9.93 4.82
CA LYS A 128 2.61 -10.37 4.54
C LYS A 128 3.64 -9.62 5.37
N ASN A 129 4.81 -10.25 5.52
CA ASN A 129 5.96 -9.58 6.14
C ASN A 129 6.68 -8.64 5.17
N THR A 130 7.46 -7.75 5.74
CA THR A 130 8.51 -6.98 5.05
C THR A 130 9.67 -6.80 6.02
N GLY A 131 10.80 -7.45 5.75
CA GLY A 131 11.82 -7.63 6.77
C GLY A 131 11.23 -8.30 8.01
N ASN A 132 11.50 -7.79 9.20
CA ASN A 132 10.91 -8.27 10.45
C ASN A 132 9.61 -7.57 10.85
N GLY A 133 9.11 -6.66 10.04
CA GLY A 133 7.82 -6.00 10.24
C GLY A 133 6.72 -6.56 9.35
N VAL A 134 5.57 -5.92 9.37
CA VAL A 134 4.42 -6.27 8.53
C VAL A 134 4.26 -5.31 7.36
N SER A 135 3.77 -5.82 6.24
CA SER A 135 3.32 -5.02 5.11
C SER A 135 1.82 -5.24 4.99
N MET A 136 1.05 -4.44 5.71
CA MET A 136 -0.40 -4.56 5.81
C MET A 136 -1.11 -3.23 5.53
N ALA A 137 -2.04 -2.85 6.39
CA ALA A 137 -2.93 -1.71 6.17
C ALA A 137 -2.19 -0.39 5.99
N THR A 138 -1.25 -0.08 6.88
CA THR A 138 -0.53 1.20 6.84
C THR A 138 0.41 1.30 5.66
N LYS A 139 1.20 0.24 5.39
CA LYS A 139 2.18 0.26 4.29
C LYS A 139 1.49 0.22 2.93
N ASN A 140 0.37 -0.47 2.79
CA ASN A 140 -0.39 -0.52 1.55
C ASN A 140 -0.81 0.88 1.08
N LEU A 141 -1.36 1.69 1.97
CA LEU A 141 -1.75 3.07 1.67
C LEU A 141 -0.57 4.04 1.71
N GLY A 142 0.29 3.96 2.73
CA GLY A 142 1.39 4.90 2.93
C GLY A 142 2.38 4.93 1.77
N TYR A 143 2.61 3.78 1.15
CA TYR A 143 3.46 3.67 -0.05
C TYR A 143 2.66 3.60 -1.35
N GLY A 144 1.41 3.16 -1.29
CA GLY A 144 0.56 3.00 -2.47
C GLY A 144 -0.02 4.31 -2.98
N ALA A 145 -0.23 5.31 -2.13
CA ALA A 145 -0.91 6.56 -2.48
C ALA A 145 0.00 7.65 -3.06
N ILE A 146 1.32 7.49 -2.96
CA ILE A 146 2.30 8.52 -3.36
C ILE A 146 3.32 7.96 -4.36
N CYS A 147 3.92 8.86 -5.14
CA CYS A 147 5.04 8.54 -6.03
C CYS A 147 6.40 8.58 -5.32
N ASN A 148 7.47 8.28 -6.05
CA ASN A 148 8.87 8.44 -5.64
C ASN A 148 9.17 7.82 -4.25
N THR A 149 8.79 6.55 -4.06
CA THR A 149 8.87 5.89 -2.75
C THR A 149 10.15 5.07 -2.55
N ASN A 150 10.92 4.76 -3.61
CA ASN A 150 12.13 3.93 -3.48
C ASN A 150 13.13 4.54 -2.50
N ARG A 151 13.35 5.87 -2.59
CA ARG A 151 14.22 6.63 -1.69
C ARG A 151 13.83 6.53 -0.20
N LEU A 152 12.57 6.23 0.09
CA LEU A 152 12.02 6.21 1.43
C LEU A 152 12.24 4.87 2.16
N HIS A 153 12.45 3.78 1.40
CA HIS A 153 12.49 2.42 1.95
C HIS A 153 13.68 2.16 2.89
N THR A 154 14.83 2.76 2.69
CA THR A 154 16.01 2.48 3.50
C THR A 154 16.08 3.36 4.75
N PRO A 155 16.03 4.70 4.64
CA PRO A 155 16.23 5.54 5.81
C PRO A 155 15.00 5.67 6.71
N LEU A 156 13.81 5.81 6.13
CA LEU A 156 12.58 6.09 6.89
C LEU A 156 11.71 4.86 7.09
N PHE A 157 11.67 3.99 6.11
CA PHE A 157 10.95 2.73 6.10
C PHE A 157 9.50 2.85 6.60
N PHE A 158 9.20 2.44 7.83
CA PHE A 158 7.83 2.46 8.36
C PHE A 158 7.34 3.83 8.82
N ASP A 159 8.21 4.76 9.17
CA ASP A 159 7.80 6.11 9.61
C ASP A 159 6.97 6.82 8.55
N VAL A 160 7.31 6.60 7.27
CA VAL A 160 6.53 7.08 6.12
C VAL A 160 5.07 6.64 6.18
N CYS A 161 4.81 5.40 6.64
CA CYS A 161 3.43 4.91 6.75
C CYS A 161 2.61 5.79 7.68
N THR A 162 3.15 6.15 8.85
CA THR A 162 2.49 7.02 9.82
C THR A 162 2.31 8.42 9.25
N GLU A 163 3.36 9.00 8.72
CA GLU A 163 3.37 10.38 8.27
C GLU A 163 2.46 10.59 7.05
N VAL A 164 2.46 9.66 6.09
CA VAL A 164 1.61 9.74 4.90
C VAL A 164 0.13 9.51 5.27
N LEU A 165 -0.17 8.58 6.18
CA LEU A 165 -1.54 8.37 6.64
C LEU A 165 -2.09 9.53 7.46
N ALA A 166 -1.24 10.40 8.02
CA ALA A 166 -1.67 11.61 8.69
C ALA A 166 -2.30 12.66 7.77
N PHE A 167 -2.02 12.58 6.46
CA PHE A 167 -2.62 13.53 5.50
C PHE A 167 -4.14 13.35 5.41
N PRO A 168 -4.90 14.46 5.42
CA PRO A 168 -6.36 14.42 5.28
C PRO A 168 -6.85 13.66 4.04
N ALA A 169 -6.07 13.69 2.97
CA ALA A 169 -6.37 12.97 1.72
C ALA A 169 -6.54 11.44 1.91
N LEU A 170 -5.92 10.87 2.94
CA LEU A 170 -6.08 9.46 3.33
C LEU A 170 -6.86 9.31 4.63
N ARG A 171 -6.42 9.98 5.70
CA ARG A 171 -7.00 9.87 7.04
C ARG A 171 -8.52 10.07 7.06
N ASP A 172 -9.02 11.10 6.38
CA ASP A 172 -10.44 11.48 6.44
C ASP A 172 -11.31 10.65 5.47
N LYS A 173 -10.67 9.88 4.60
CA LYS A 173 -11.35 9.06 3.58
C LYS A 173 -11.32 7.57 3.89
N LEU A 174 -10.32 7.08 4.63
CA LEU A 174 -10.20 5.67 5.01
C LEU A 174 -11.32 5.28 5.96
N VAL A 175 -12.18 4.34 5.53
CA VAL A 175 -13.34 3.91 6.32
C VAL A 175 -13.21 2.48 6.84
N LEU A 176 -12.47 1.64 6.13
CA LEU A 176 -12.33 0.24 6.50
C LEU A 176 -11.03 -0.35 5.93
N ASN A 177 -10.40 -1.20 6.72
CA ASN A 177 -9.32 -2.06 6.29
C ASN A 177 -9.82 -3.51 6.34
N ILE A 178 -9.67 -4.24 5.25
CA ILE A 178 -9.99 -5.67 5.12
C ILE A 178 -8.70 -6.36 4.71
N ILE A 179 -7.99 -6.90 5.67
CA ILE A 179 -6.71 -7.54 5.41
C ILE A 179 -6.96 -9.00 5.00
N ASP A 180 -6.52 -9.35 3.80
CA ASP A 180 -6.57 -10.71 3.31
C ASP A 180 -5.48 -11.56 3.97
N GLY A 181 -5.87 -12.32 4.96
CA GLY A 181 -5.09 -13.33 5.65
C GLY A 181 -5.62 -14.74 5.42
N LEU A 182 -6.38 -15.00 4.36
CA LEU A 182 -6.69 -16.38 3.97
C LEU A 182 -5.38 -17.14 3.80
N ARG A 183 -4.46 -16.54 3.06
CA ARG A 183 -3.07 -16.97 2.96
C ARG A 183 -2.15 -15.80 3.22
N GLY A 184 -1.21 -15.96 4.14
CA GLY A 184 -0.25 -14.91 4.47
C GLY A 184 1.19 -15.42 4.39
N GLN A 185 2.13 -14.51 4.18
CA GLN A 185 3.56 -14.83 4.14
C GLN A 185 4.25 -14.29 5.39
N TYR A 186 4.83 -15.19 6.18
CA TYR A 186 5.43 -14.83 7.48
C TYR A 186 6.94 -14.53 7.41
N GLU A 187 7.64 -14.88 6.33
CA GLU A 187 9.08 -14.67 6.15
C GLU A 187 9.41 -14.44 4.67
N GLY A 188 10.62 -13.93 4.38
CA GLY A 188 11.10 -13.73 3.01
C GLY A 188 10.49 -12.54 2.25
N GLY A 189 9.51 -11.85 2.83
CA GLY A 189 8.85 -10.72 2.18
C GLY A 189 9.69 -9.44 2.11
N PRO A 190 9.28 -8.46 1.29
CA PRO A 190 7.94 -8.35 0.71
C PRO A 190 7.71 -9.11 -0.60
N MET A 191 8.78 -9.66 -1.22
CA MET A 191 8.65 -10.42 -2.46
C MET A 191 8.05 -11.81 -2.21
N PRO A 192 7.36 -12.41 -3.20
CA PRO A 192 6.76 -13.72 -3.03
C PRO A 192 7.79 -14.80 -2.69
N ALA A 193 7.53 -15.55 -1.63
CA ALA A 193 8.37 -16.67 -1.17
C ALA A 193 7.47 -17.83 -0.73
N ALA A 194 7.14 -18.71 -1.67
CA ALA A 194 6.13 -19.76 -1.50
C ALA A 194 6.38 -20.68 -0.29
N GLN A 195 7.66 -20.93 0.06
CA GLN A 195 8.04 -21.74 1.21
C GLN A 195 7.67 -21.12 2.57
N PHE A 196 7.35 -19.84 2.60
CA PHE A 196 6.98 -19.11 3.80
C PHE A 196 5.51 -18.67 3.82
N VAL A 197 4.71 -19.21 2.90
CA VAL A 197 3.26 -18.98 2.87
C VAL A 197 2.60 -19.92 3.87
N TYR A 198 1.62 -19.40 4.60
CA TYR A 198 0.84 -20.13 5.58
C TYR A 198 -0.64 -19.78 5.44
N ASP A 199 -1.51 -20.77 5.58
CA ASP A 199 -2.96 -20.61 5.54
C ASP A 199 -3.44 -20.16 6.93
N TYR A 200 -3.57 -18.82 7.12
CA TYR A 200 -4.13 -18.27 8.36
C TYR A 200 -5.65 -18.43 8.41
N ASN A 201 -6.28 -18.61 7.24
CA ASN A 201 -7.74 -18.77 7.11
C ASN A 201 -8.53 -17.65 7.80
N SER A 202 -8.03 -16.44 7.76
CA SER A 202 -8.59 -15.31 8.47
C SER A 202 -8.70 -14.07 7.60
N LEU A 203 -9.74 -13.30 7.84
CA LEU A 203 -9.83 -11.92 7.38
C LEU A 203 -9.79 -11.00 8.60
N PHE A 204 -8.98 -9.95 8.54
CA PHE A 204 -8.93 -8.97 9.62
C PHE A 204 -9.67 -7.72 9.17
N LEU A 205 -10.67 -7.29 9.93
CA LEU A 205 -11.45 -6.09 9.67
C LEU A 205 -11.17 -5.05 10.75
N ALA A 206 -10.78 -3.85 10.35
CA ALA A 206 -10.52 -2.75 11.27
C ALA A 206 -10.78 -1.40 10.64
N THR A 207 -11.32 -0.47 11.38
CA THR A 207 -11.40 0.94 10.98
C THR A 207 -10.07 1.67 11.22
N ASP A 208 -9.28 1.20 12.18
CA ASP A 208 -7.97 1.71 12.54
C ASP A 208 -6.87 0.85 11.88
N PRO A 209 -6.11 1.41 10.91
CA PRO A 209 -5.05 0.68 10.22
C PRO A 209 -3.86 0.35 11.12
N PHE A 210 -3.59 1.18 12.14
CA PHE A 210 -2.47 0.98 13.06
C PHE A 210 -2.78 -0.13 14.07
N ALA A 211 -4.02 -0.19 14.57
CA ALA A 211 -4.47 -1.31 15.39
C ALA A 211 -4.39 -2.64 14.62
N ALA A 212 -4.81 -2.64 13.34
CA ALA A 212 -4.73 -3.81 12.49
C ALA A 212 -3.27 -4.28 12.30
N ASP A 213 -2.36 -3.37 11.99
CA ASP A 213 -0.95 -3.68 11.79
C ASP A 213 -0.27 -4.13 13.10
N SER A 214 -0.67 -3.57 14.26
CA SER A 214 -0.18 -4.01 15.57
C SER A 214 -0.53 -5.46 15.84
N VAL A 215 -1.80 -5.83 15.70
CA VAL A 215 -2.27 -7.22 15.86
C VAL A 215 -1.61 -8.14 14.82
N GLY A 216 -1.55 -7.72 13.58
CA GLY A 216 -0.90 -8.50 12.52
C GLY A 216 0.59 -8.72 12.77
N HIS A 217 1.28 -7.73 13.32
CA HIS A 217 2.69 -7.88 13.69
C HIS A 217 2.89 -8.93 14.78
N GLU A 218 2.05 -8.95 15.81
CA GLU A 218 2.11 -9.97 16.88
C GLU A 218 1.88 -11.37 16.32
N LEU A 219 0.87 -11.56 15.49
CA LEU A 219 0.59 -12.84 14.81
C LEU A 219 1.77 -13.29 13.93
N MET A 220 2.39 -12.35 13.24
CA MET A 220 3.58 -12.63 12.42
C MET A 220 4.76 -13.07 13.27
N VAL A 221 5.03 -12.38 14.36
CA VAL A 221 6.10 -12.72 15.32
C VAL A 221 5.85 -14.08 15.92
N GLN A 222 4.62 -14.36 16.34
CA GLN A 222 4.25 -15.67 16.89
C GLN A 222 4.51 -16.78 15.86
N LYS A 223 4.05 -16.60 14.62
CA LYS A 223 4.26 -17.61 13.56
C LYS A 223 5.72 -17.86 13.28
N ARG A 224 6.55 -16.82 13.24
CA ARG A 224 7.99 -16.96 13.08
C ARG A 224 8.62 -17.77 14.21
N LYS A 225 8.25 -17.50 15.46
CA LYS A 225 8.72 -18.26 16.63
C LYS A 225 8.32 -19.74 16.53
N GLU A 226 7.08 -20.04 16.16
CA GLU A 226 6.60 -21.41 15.92
C GLU A 226 7.42 -22.14 14.85
N MET A 227 7.85 -21.42 13.82
CA MET A 227 8.65 -21.97 12.73
C MET A 227 10.17 -21.96 13.01
N GLY A 228 10.60 -21.61 14.22
CA GLY A 228 12.00 -21.57 14.62
C GLY A 228 12.81 -20.43 13.97
N ILE A 229 12.16 -19.42 13.44
CA ILE A 229 12.81 -18.28 12.81
C ILE A 229 13.17 -17.24 13.87
N LYS A 230 14.42 -16.79 13.84
CA LYS A 230 14.88 -15.72 14.73
C LYS A 230 14.14 -14.41 14.46
N VAL A 231 13.44 -13.94 15.46
CA VAL A 231 12.75 -12.65 15.40
C VAL A 231 13.75 -11.52 15.72
N ASN A 232 13.74 -10.50 14.90
CA ASN A 232 14.49 -9.27 15.17
C ASN A 232 13.51 -8.23 15.75
N GLU A 233 13.67 -7.94 17.03
CA GLU A 233 12.81 -7.01 17.79
C GLU A 233 13.29 -5.56 17.70
N HIS A 234 14.07 -5.20 16.67
CA HIS A 234 14.54 -3.83 16.50
C HIS A 234 13.36 -2.86 16.46
N PRO A 235 13.38 -1.76 17.21
CA PRO A 235 12.25 -0.81 17.34
C PRO A 235 11.71 -0.28 16.01
N ARG A 236 12.56 -0.16 14.98
CA ARG A 236 12.17 0.30 13.64
C ARG A 236 10.96 -0.44 13.04
N TYR A 237 10.66 -1.66 13.51
CA TYR A 237 9.54 -2.47 12.98
C TYR A 237 8.22 -2.19 13.68
N THR A 238 8.22 -1.50 14.82
CA THR A 238 7.02 -1.24 15.63
C THR A 238 6.91 0.19 16.13
N GLU A 239 8.01 0.96 16.12
CA GLU A 239 8.00 2.31 16.69
C GLU A 239 7.08 3.26 15.93
N TYR A 240 6.93 3.07 14.61
CA TYR A 240 6.01 3.85 13.79
C TYR A 240 4.54 3.72 14.28
N LEU A 241 4.15 2.57 14.81
CA LEU A 241 2.83 2.35 15.42
C LEU A 241 2.66 3.22 16.67
N ARG A 242 3.65 3.20 17.57
CA ARG A 242 3.65 4.07 18.76
C ARG A 242 3.70 5.54 18.40
N TYR A 243 4.41 5.88 17.33
CA TYR A 243 4.43 7.23 16.80
C TYR A 243 3.03 7.66 16.31
N ALA A 244 2.33 6.81 15.60
CA ALA A 244 0.95 7.06 15.19
C ALA A 244 0.02 7.28 16.40
N GLU A 245 0.15 6.47 17.46
CA GLU A 245 -0.65 6.65 18.68
C GLU A 245 -0.37 7.99 19.37
N ARG A 246 0.91 8.40 19.45
CA ARG A 246 1.27 9.74 19.97
C ARG A 246 0.68 10.89 19.16
N LEU A 247 0.50 10.70 17.86
CA LEU A 247 -0.14 11.69 16.97
C LEU A 247 -1.68 11.61 16.98
N GLY A 248 -2.27 10.66 17.72
CA GLY A 248 -3.72 10.45 17.75
C GLY A 248 -4.29 9.87 16.47
N LEU A 249 -3.48 9.18 15.66
CA LEU A 249 -3.89 8.59 14.39
C LEU A 249 -4.49 7.19 14.53
N GLY A 250 -4.22 6.51 15.64
CA GLY A 250 -4.72 5.17 15.90
C GLY A 250 -4.42 4.71 17.32
N VAL A 251 -4.85 3.50 17.66
CA VAL A 251 -4.64 2.86 18.96
C VAL A 251 -3.85 1.58 18.76
N VAL A 252 -2.69 1.47 19.37
CA VAL A 252 -1.80 0.31 19.21
C VAL A 252 -1.47 -0.38 20.54
N ASP A 253 -1.82 0.21 21.66
CA ASP A 253 -1.70 -0.40 22.96
C ASP A 253 -2.60 -1.65 23.06
N PRO A 254 -2.03 -2.86 23.21
CA PRO A 254 -2.82 -4.10 23.28
C PRO A 254 -3.91 -4.09 24.36
N ALA A 255 -3.72 -3.32 25.41
CA ALA A 255 -4.72 -3.19 26.48
C ALA A 255 -5.97 -2.40 26.04
N LYS A 256 -5.87 -1.62 24.96
CA LYS A 256 -6.96 -0.81 24.42
C LYS A 256 -7.55 -1.38 23.13
N VAL A 257 -6.80 -2.21 22.41
CA VAL A 257 -7.26 -2.85 21.17
C VAL A 257 -8.16 -4.05 21.54
N GLN A 258 -9.41 -4.02 21.10
CA GLN A 258 -10.36 -5.11 21.28
C GLN A 258 -10.39 -5.97 20.02
N VAL A 259 -9.88 -7.19 20.13
CA VAL A 259 -10.00 -8.22 19.08
C VAL A 259 -11.24 -9.06 19.33
N ARG A 260 -12.10 -9.19 18.32
CA ARG A 260 -13.27 -10.08 18.36
C ARG A 260 -13.13 -11.13 17.26
N HIS A 261 -13.30 -12.38 17.63
CA HIS A 261 -13.38 -13.50 16.68
C HIS A 261 -14.87 -13.78 16.38
N VAL A 262 -15.21 -13.91 15.12
CA VAL A 262 -16.55 -14.19 14.61
C VAL A 262 -16.54 -15.37 13.65
#